data_c7f33d64315605fe94f006d81d88138e
#
_entry.id   c7f33d64315605fe94f006d81d88138e
#
_cell.length_a   1.000
_cell.length_b   1.000
_cell.length_c   1.000
_cell.angle_alpha   90.00
_cell.angle_beta   90.00
_cell.angle_gamma   90.00
#
_symmetry.space_group_name_H-M   'P 1'
#
loop_
_entity.id
_entity.type
_entity.pdbx_description
1 polymer ?
#
loop_
_entity_poly.entity_id
_entity_poly.type
_entity_poly.pdbx_seq_one_letter_code
_entity_poly.pdbx_strand_id
1 'polypeptide(L)'
;MSRTRTLAAAAALLGPALLLTGCGIKPTGVVESGAAAKVAVAAPARTSMAYFVTPEGRLVPVPQPEHTRDGPRGSLTGLLAGPGATELEAGLGTRLPPVEPRQLDETGVGFTARDRVEARLPFPVADLDPIARRQLVCSALSTLAPAFDVVLRGTDTALEAARCEPGGRAD
;
A
#
# COMPACT_ATOMS: atom_id res chain seq x y z
N MET A 1 -34.05 -14.12 -76.43
CA MET A 1 -33.61 -13.08 -75.50
C MET A 1 -33.31 -13.66 -74.06
N SER A 2 -32.55 -14.75 -73.97
CA SER A 2 -32.40 -15.46 -72.65
C SER A 2 -30.94 -15.75 -72.22
N ARG A 3 -29.94 -15.36 -73.03
CA ARG A 3 -28.50 -15.66 -72.72
C ARG A 3 -27.78 -14.52 -71.96
N THR A 4 -28.31 -13.31 -72.01
CA THR A 4 -27.70 -12.15 -71.30
C THR A 4 -28.07 -12.04 -69.87
N ARG A 5 -29.14 -12.69 -69.36
CA ARG A 5 -29.55 -12.67 -68.00
C ARG A 5 -28.78 -13.64 -67.11
N THR A 6 -28.25 -14.72 -67.68
CA THR A 6 -27.46 -15.74 -66.92
C THR A 6 -26.02 -15.31 -66.64
N LEU A 7 -25.44 -14.45 -67.49
CA LEU A 7 -24.07 -13.94 -67.25
C LEU A 7 -24.02 -12.84 -66.14
N ALA A 8 -25.10 -12.07 -66.04
CA ALA A 8 -25.16 -11.04 -64.98
C ALA A 8 -25.31 -11.62 -63.57
N ALA A 9 -25.97 -12.80 -63.43
CA ALA A 9 -26.13 -13.46 -62.12
C ALA A 9 -24.84 -14.13 -61.64
N ALA A 10 -23.97 -14.61 -62.55
CA ALA A 10 -22.69 -15.23 -62.18
C ALA A 10 -21.64 -14.19 -61.69
N ALA A 11 -21.69 -12.98 -62.22
CA ALA A 11 -20.78 -11.90 -61.83
C ALA A 11 -21.10 -11.33 -60.42
N ALA A 12 -22.38 -11.37 -60.00
CA ALA A 12 -22.81 -10.85 -58.72
C ALA A 12 -22.42 -11.75 -57.51
N LEU A 13 -22.15 -13.04 -57.78
CA LEU A 13 -21.76 -13.98 -56.70
C LEU A 13 -20.23 -14.08 -56.46
N LEU A 14 -19.41 -13.61 -57.41
CA LEU A 14 -17.96 -13.59 -57.29
C LEU A 14 -17.42 -12.36 -56.54
N GLY A 15 -18.20 -11.30 -56.47
CA GLY A 15 -17.79 -10.06 -55.78
C GLY A 15 -17.63 -10.19 -54.27
N PRO A 16 -18.58 -10.78 -53.52
CA PRO A 16 -18.48 -10.91 -52.06
C PRO A 16 -17.47 -11.96 -51.59
N ALA A 17 -17.07 -12.92 -52.44
CA ALA A 17 -16.10 -13.96 -52.06
C ALA A 17 -14.66 -13.43 -51.94
N LEU A 18 -14.34 -12.32 -52.63
CA LEU A 18 -13.00 -11.70 -52.57
C LEU A 18 -12.80 -10.78 -51.35
N LEU A 19 -13.86 -10.44 -50.61
CA LEU A 19 -13.77 -9.60 -49.42
C LEU A 19 -13.55 -10.40 -48.15
N LEU A 20 -13.57 -11.73 -48.19
CA LEU A 20 -13.35 -12.64 -47.07
C LEU A 20 -11.89 -13.13 -46.94
N THR A 21 -10.96 -12.62 -47.74
CA THR A 21 -9.53 -12.85 -47.47
C THR A 21 -9.12 -11.99 -46.28
N GLY A 22 -9.54 -12.44 -45.11
CA GLY A 22 -9.13 -11.87 -43.84
C GLY A 22 -7.62 -11.82 -43.73
N CYS A 23 -7.09 -10.75 -43.19
CA CYS A 23 -5.68 -10.61 -42.83
C CYS A 23 -5.26 -11.78 -41.95
N GLY A 24 -4.72 -12.82 -42.55
CA GLY A 24 -4.09 -13.90 -41.81
C GLY A 24 -2.92 -13.31 -41.02
N ILE A 25 -3.03 -13.30 -39.71
CA ILE A 25 -1.89 -13.03 -38.83
C ILE A 25 -0.86 -14.10 -39.17
N LYS A 26 0.24 -13.70 -39.80
CA LYS A 26 1.37 -14.60 -40.05
C LYS A 26 1.86 -15.08 -38.66
N PRO A 27 1.88 -16.40 -38.38
CA PRO A 27 2.45 -16.85 -37.14
C PRO A 27 3.92 -16.45 -37.14
N THR A 28 4.27 -15.48 -36.30
CA THR A 28 5.66 -15.16 -36.00
C THR A 28 6.20 -16.32 -35.20
N GLY A 29 7.18 -17.06 -35.75
CA GLY A 29 7.86 -18.12 -35.02
C GLY A 29 8.36 -17.59 -33.67
N VAL A 30 8.36 -18.46 -32.67
CA VAL A 30 8.94 -18.15 -31.36
C VAL A 30 10.43 -17.85 -31.57
N VAL A 31 10.81 -16.58 -31.44
CA VAL A 31 12.22 -16.22 -31.35
C VAL A 31 12.65 -16.53 -29.92
N GLU A 32 13.42 -17.59 -29.73
CA GLU A 32 14.10 -17.83 -28.46
C GLU A 32 15.13 -16.69 -28.25
N SER A 33 14.70 -15.65 -27.59
CA SER A 33 15.60 -14.60 -27.11
C SER A 33 16.22 -15.05 -25.80
N GLY A 34 17.31 -15.79 -25.85
CA GLY A 34 18.23 -16.11 -24.74
C GLY A 34 17.63 -16.25 -23.33
N ALA A 35 18.44 -16.59 -22.35
CA ALA A 35 18.02 -16.63 -20.97
C ALA A 35 17.49 -15.26 -20.53
N ALA A 36 16.31 -15.23 -19.88
CA ALA A 36 15.73 -14.03 -19.34
C ALA A 36 16.79 -13.26 -18.50
N ALA A 37 16.98 -11.98 -18.81
CA ALA A 37 17.87 -11.13 -18.03
C ALA A 37 17.43 -11.18 -16.56
N LYS A 38 18.34 -11.58 -15.66
CA LYS A 38 18.12 -11.46 -14.22
C LYS A 38 18.15 -9.97 -13.87
N VAL A 39 17.00 -9.34 -13.97
CA VAL A 39 16.82 -7.99 -13.44
C VAL A 39 16.83 -8.14 -11.92
N ALA A 40 17.90 -7.66 -11.26
CA ALA A 40 17.87 -7.44 -9.83
C ALA A 40 16.89 -6.28 -9.60
N VAL A 41 15.63 -6.60 -9.37
CA VAL A 41 14.65 -5.62 -8.90
C VAL A 41 15.12 -5.27 -7.48
N ALA A 42 15.66 -4.05 -7.31
CA ALA A 42 15.82 -3.51 -5.96
C ALA A 42 14.47 -3.66 -5.28
N ALA A 43 14.43 -4.26 -4.10
CA ALA A 43 13.19 -4.36 -3.34
C ALA A 43 12.60 -2.95 -3.29
N PRO A 44 11.34 -2.75 -3.70
CA PRO A 44 10.74 -1.42 -3.70
C PRO A 44 10.91 -0.85 -2.30
N ALA A 45 11.39 0.38 -2.20
CA ALA A 45 11.42 1.10 -0.93
C ALA A 45 10.04 0.96 -0.32
N ARG A 46 9.95 0.41 0.90
CA ARG A 46 8.66 0.17 1.54
C ARG A 46 8.03 1.53 1.81
N THR A 47 6.91 1.80 1.17
CA THR A 47 6.18 3.05 1.36
C THR A 47 5.78 3.18 2.84
N SER A 48 6.03 4.35 3.40
CA SER A 48 5.58 4.68 4.75
C SER A 48 4.05 4.58 4.83
N MET A 49 3.53 3.81 5.79
CA MET A 49 2.10 3.60 5.99
C MET A 49 1.69 4.10 7.37
N ALA A 50 0.67 4.96 7.45
CA ALA A 50 -0.03 5.25 8.70
C ALA A 50 -1.24 4.31 8.82
N TYR A 51 -1.43 3.72 10.00
CA TYR A 51 -2.56 2.81 10.24
C TYR A 51 -3.69 3.55 10.95
N PHE A 52 -4.73 3.89 10.20
CA PHE A 52 -5.97 4.45 10.74
C PHE A 52 -6.99 3.36 11.09
N VAL A 53 -8.08 3.71 11.73
CA VAL A 53 -9.10 2.77 12.17
C VAL A 53 -10.45 3.06 11.51
N THR A 54 -11.16 2.00 11.17
CA THR A 54 -12.57 2.09 10.77
C THR A 54 -13.46 2.27 12.02
N PRO A 55 -14.74 2.64 11.87
CA PRO A 55 -15.69 2.69 12.98
C PRO A 55 -15.78 1.36 13.78
N GLU A 56 -15.57 0.22 13.10
CA GLU A 56 -15.57 -1.12 13.70
C GLU A 56 -14.23 -1.50 14.37
N GLY A 57 -13.25 -0.58 14.42
CA GLY A 57 -11.96 -0.79 15.07
C GLY A 57 -10.94 -1.60 14.26
N ARG A 58 -11.14 -1.78 12.95
CA ARG A 58 -10.16 -2.43 12.08
C ARG A 58 -9.07 -1.46 11.65
N LEU A 59 -7.82 -1.93 11.62
CA LEU A 59 -6.70 -1.15 11.11
C LEU A 59 -6.67 -1.15 9.57
N VAL A 60 -6.51 0.03 9.00
CA VAL A 60 -6.37 0.26 7.55
C VAL A 60 -5.06 0.99 7.28
N PRO A 61 -4.12 0.40 6.53
CA PRO A 61 -2.89 1.07 6.13
C PRO A 61 -3.18 2.12 5.06
N VAL A 62 -2.72 3.34 5.29
CA VAL A 62 -2.83 4.46 4.35
C VAL A 62 -1.43 4.93 3.97
N PRO A 63 -1.08 4.93 2.66
CA PRO A 63 0.21 5.40 2.20
C PRO A 63 0.42 6.88 2.57
N GLN A 64 1.59 7.19 3.09
CA GLN A 64 1.96 8.56 3.38
C GLN A 64 2.59 9.22 2.13
N PRO A 65 2.36 10.54 1.92
CA PRO A 65 2.95 11.26 0.80
C PRO A 65 4.49 11.16 0.77
N GLU A 66 5.08 11.08 -0.42
CA GLU A 66 6.53 10.91 -0.62
C GLU A 66 7.40 12.01 0.01
N HIS A 67 6.85 13.21 0.21
CA HIS A 67 7.53 14.32 0.88
C HIS A 67 7.46 14.25 2.42
N THR A 68 6.69 13.31 2.96
CA THR A 68 6.74 12.98 4.38
C THR A 68 8.04 12.21 4.63
N ARG A 69 8.78 12.55 5.68
CA ARG A 69 10.07 11.91 6.00
C ARG A 69 9.95 10.40 5.86
N ASP A 70 10.80 9.80 5.04
CA ASP A 70 10.78 8.36 4.77
C ASP A 70 11.04 7.54 6.03
N GLY A 71 10.51 6.30 6.03
CA GLY A 71 10.77 5.33 7.07
C GLY A 71 9.84 5.40 8.27
N PRO A 72 10.22 4.72 9.39
CA PRO A 72 9.36 4.54 10.56
C PRO A 72 8.88 5.85 11.20
N ARG A 73 9.73 6.87 11.22
CA ARG A 73 9.37 8.19 11.75
C ARG A 73 8.30 8.88 10.89
N GLY A 74 8.42 8.79 9.56
CA GLY A 74 7.43 9.36 8.65
C GLY A 74 6.05 8.74 8.83
N SER A 75 5.98 7.42 8.95
CA SER A 75 4.73 6.69 9.21
C SER A 75 4.08 7.11 10.53
N LEU A 76 4.87 7.25 11.60
CA LEU A 76 4.37 7.72 12.90
C LEU A 76 3.91 9.17 12.85
N THR A 77 4.70 10.05 12.24
CA THR A 77 4.33 11.48 12.12
C THR A 77 3.03 11.63 11.33
N GLY A 78 2.87 10.89 10.24
CA GLY A 78 1.63 10.87 9.46
C GLY A 78 0.43 10.37 10.26
N LEU A 79 0.61 9.30 11.06
CA LEU A 79 -0.44 8.82 11.95
C LEU A 79 -0.82 9.87 13.02
N LEU A 80 0.16 10.52 13.64
CA LEU A 80 -0.05 11.50 14.71
C LEU A 80 -0.64 12.81 14.19
N ALA A 81 -0.37 13.17 12.93
CA ALA A 81 -1.03 14.31 12.27
C ALA A 81 -2.53 14.06 12.04
N GLY A 82 -2.96 12.79 12.14
CA GLY A 82 -4.34 12.39 11.95
C GLY A 82 -4.72 12.11 10.49
N PRO A 83 -5.95 11.60 10.27
CA PRO A 83 -6.46 11.35 8.93
C PRO A 83 -6.73 12.64 8.17
N GLY A 84 -6.39 12.67 6.88
CA GLY A 84 -6.71 13.77 5.98
C GLY A 84 -8.19 13.77 5.56
N ALA A 85 -8.57 14.72 4.70
CA ALA A 85 -9.96 14.86 4.26
C ALA A 85 -10.49 13.59 3.58
N THR A 86 -9.69 12.97 2.71
CA THR A 86 -10.08 11.74 1.99
C THR A 86 -10.28 10.56 2.94
N GLU A 87 -9.42 10.41 3.94
CA GLU A 87 -9.54 9.36 4.96
C GLU A 87 -10.77 9.58 5.84
N LEU A 88 -11.05 10.83 6.21
CA LEU A 88 -12.25 11.19 6.98
C LEU A 88 -13.53 10.92 6.19
N GLU A 89 -13.56 11.26 4.90
CA GLU A 89 -14.68 10.93 4.00
C GLU A 89 -14.89 9.41 3.87
N ALA A 90 -13.81 8.64 3.91
CA ALA A 90 -13.85 7.18 3.94
C ALA A 90 -14.21 6.60 5.31
N GLY A 91 -14.51 7.44 6.32
CA GLY A 91 -14.86 7.03 7.68
C GLY A 91 -13.68 6.55 8.52
N LEU A 92 -12.45 6.83 8.11
CA LEU A 92 -11.26 6.47 8.89
C LEU A 92 -11.02 7.49 10.00
N GLY A 93 -10.51 7.01 11.13
CA GLY A 93 -10.20 7.83 12.30
C GLY A 93 -8.95 7.36 13.03
N THR A 94 -8.71 7.95 14.18
CA THR A 94 -7.64 7.51 15.11
C THR A 94 -8.19 7.37 16.52
N ARG A 95 -7.56 6.48 17.32
CA ARG A 95 -7.80 6.32 18.76
C ARG A 95 -6.71 6.98 19.60
N LEU A 96 -5.81 7.70 18.95
CA LEU A 96 -4.73 8.41 19.63
C LEU A 96 -5.22 9.74 20.21
N PRO A 97 -4.58 10.23 21.28
CA PRO A 97 -4.84 11.58 21.74
C PRO A 97 -4.43 12.60 20.65
N PRO A 98 -5.08 13.75 20.58
CA PRO A 98 -4.70 14.82 19.67
C PRO A 98 -3.28 15.31 20.00
N VAL A 99 -2.48 15.55 18.95
CA VAL A 99 -1.09 16.01 19.05
C VAL A 99 -0.99 17.35 18.32
N GLU A 100 -0.42 18.35 18.98
CA GLU A 100 -0.19 19.63 18.34
C GLU A 100 0.98 19.55 17.33
N PRO A 101 0.94 20.33 16.23
CA PRO A 101 1.97 20.25 15.18
C PRO A 101 3.41 20.38 15.70
N ARG A 102 3.66 21.24 16.70
CA ARG A 102 4.98 21.42 17.32
C ARG A 102 5.47 20.17 18.06
N GLN A 103 4.56 19.37 18.62
CA GLN A 103 4.90 18.14 19.33
C GLN A 103 5.26 16.99 18.37
N LEU A 104 4.89 17.10 17.09
CA LEU A 104 5.30 16.10 16.08
C LEU A 104 6.83 16.05 15.93
N ASP A 105 7.52 17.14 16.17
CA ASP A 105 8.98 17.18 16.12
C ASP A 105 9.66 16.39 17.24
N GLU A 106 8.97 16.18 18.35
CA GLU A 106 9.43 15.35 19.47
C GLU A 106 9.32 13.85 19.19
N THR A 107 8.51 13.48 18.17
CA THR A 107 8.36 12.08 17.75
C THR A 107 9.66 11.57 17.12
N GLY A 108 10.11 10.43 17.60
CA GLY A 108 11.34 9.82 17.10
C GLY A 108 11.23 8.30 16.98
N VAL A 109 12.02 7.72 16.07
CA VAL A 109 12.23 6.27 16.00
C VAL A 109 13.72 6.01 15.92
N GLY A 110 14.22 5.18 16.83
CA GLY A 110 15.62 4.78 16.89
C GLY A 110 15.77 3.27 16.98
N PHE A 111 16.83 2.72 16.38
CA PHE A 111 17.18 1.31 16.53
C PHE A 111 17.86 1.11 17.89
N THR A 112 17.34 0.18 18.70
CA THR A 112 17.91 -0.18 20.01
C THR A 112 18.60 -1.54 19.97
N ALA A 113 18.29 -2.39 18.97
CA ALA A 113 18.94 -3.65 18.69
C ALA A 113 18.82 -3.97 17.19
N ARG A 114 19.35 -5.15 16.75
CA ARG A 114 19.29 -5.57 15.34
C ARG A 114 17.88 -5.70 14.79
N ASP A 115 16.95 -6.07 15.64
CA ASP A 115 15.54 -6.41 15.32
C ASP A 115 14.55 -5.62 16.17
N ARG A 116 15.01 -4.56 16.84
CA ARG A 116 14.19 -3.77 17.75
C ARG A 116 14.37 -2.27 17.54
N VAL A 117 13.25 -1.57 17.50
CA VAL A 117 13.20 -0.11 17.47
C VAL A 117 12.50 0.43 18.72
N GLU A 118 12.82 1.65 19.11
CA GLU A 118 12.09 2.44 20.09
C GLU A 118 11.41 3.61 19.39
N ALA A 119 10.09 3.73 19.57
CA ALA A 119 9.30 4.84 19.12
C ALA A 119 9.02 5.77 20.31
N ARG A 120 9.54 7.01 20.25
CA ARG A 120 9.28 8.06 21.25
C ARG A 120 8.08 8.88 20.85
N LEU A 121 7.18 9.06 21.81
CA LEU A 121 5.87 9.69 21.63
C LEU A 121 5.74 10.88 22.58
N PRO A 122 5.09 11.99 22.15
CA PRO A 122 4.98 13.22 22.93
C PRO A 122 3.85 13.19 23.99
N PHE A 123 3.29 12.00 24.31
CA PHE A 123 2.19 11.83 25.24
C PHE A 123 2.38 10.57 26.08
N PRO A 124 1.61 10.42 27.19
CA PRO A 124 1.62 9.21 28.01
C PRO A 124 1.12 7.97 27.24
N VAL A 125 1.69 6.80 27.52
CA VAL A 125 1.36 5.54 26.84
C VAL A 125 0.79 4.47 27.75
N ALA A 126 0.87 4.61 29.09
CA ALA A 126 0.43 3.59 30.04
C ALA A 126 -1.04 3.18 29.83
N ASP A 127 -1.92 4.17 29.68
CA ASP A 127 -3.36 3.99 29.61
C ASP A 127 -3.91 4.04 28.17
N LEU A 128 -3.08 3.88 27.14
CA LEU A 128 -3.54 3.87 25.77
C LEU A 128 -4.47 2.69 25.50
N ASP A 129 -5.54 2.98 24.77
CA ASP A 129 -6.44 1.97 24.21
C ASP A 129 -5.66 0.91 23.41
N PRO A 130 -6.01 -0.38 23.50
CA PRO A 130 -5.34 -1.44 22.75
C PRO A 130 -5.29 -1.20 21.23
N ILE A 131 -6.34 -0.60 20.65
CA ILE A 131 -6.36 -0.25 19.22
C ILE A 131 -5.38 0.89 18.95
N ALA A 132 -5.29 1.89 19.82
CA ALA A 132 -4.32 2.98 19.73
C ALA A 132 -2.87 2.45 19.78
N ARG A 133 -2.56 1.51 20.68
CA ARG A 133 -1.26 0.84 20.74
C ARG A 133 -0.94 0.13 19.42
N ARG A 134 -1.89 -0.62 18.88
CA ARG A 134 -1.73 -1.32 17.59
C ARG A 134 -1.52 -0.35 16.42
N GLN A 135 -2.23 0.79 16.39
CA GLN A 135 -1.99 1.83 15.39
C GLN A 135 -0.53 2.29 15.40
N LEU A 136 0.00 2.61 16.57
CA LEU A 136 1.40 3.05 16.75
C LEU A 136 2.39 1.96 16.34
N VAL A 137 2.20 0.74 16.84
CA VAL A 137 3.06 -0.41 16.54
C VAL A 137 3.12 -0.69 15.04
N CYS A 138 1.96 -0.79 14.38
CA CYS A 138 1.90 -1.10 12.95
C CYS A 138 2.45 0.05 12.09
N SER A 139 2.20 1.29 12.46
CA SER A 139 2.76 2.44 11.73
C SER A 139 4.28 2.51 11.89
N ALA A 140 4.81 2.35 13.10
CA ALA A 140 6.25 2.35 13.36
C ALA A 140 6.99 1.24 12.61
N LEU A 141 6.37 0.07 12.42
CA LEU A 141 6.97 -1.09 11.77
C LEU A 141 6.68 -1.18 10.26
N SER A 142 5.86 -0.28 9.71
CA SER A 142 5.34 -0.38 8.32
C SER A 142 6.44 -0.47 7.25
N THR A 143 7.57 0.18 7.45
CA THR A 143 8.71 0.19 6.53
C THR A 143 9.79 -0.83 6.90
N LEU A 144 9.66 -1.52 8.02
CA LEU A 144 10.63 -2.48 8.53
C LEU A 144 10.28 -3.93 8.15
N ALA A 145 11.23 -4.84 8.37
CA ALA A 145 10.97 -6.26 8.18
C ALA A 145 9.98 -6.77 9.24
N PRO A 146 9.14 -7.79 8.93
CA PRO A 146 8.14 -8.32 9.88
C PRO A 146 8.71 -8.87 11.18
N ALA A 147 10.01 -9.18 11.22
CA ALA A 147 10.69 -9.70 12.41
C ALA A 147 11.01 -8.63 13.46
N PHE A 148 10.80 -7.34 13.13
CA PHE A 148 11.09 -6.27 14.07
C PHE A 148 10.03 -6.15 15.17
N ASP A 149 10.52 -5.86 16.36
CA ASP A 149 9.72 -5.45 17.52
C ASP A 149 9.85 -3.93 17.73
N VAL A 150 8.81 -3.31 18.28
CA VAL A 150 8.84 -1.90 18.68
C VAL A 150 8.52 -1.75 20.17
N VAL A 151 9.30 -0.93 20.87
CA VAL A 151 9.02 -0.43 22.20
C VAL A 151 8.39 0.95 22.05
N LEU A 152 7.20 1.16 22.54
CA LEU A 152 6.56 2.46 22.61
C LEU A 152 6.97 3.16 23.91
N ARG A 153 7.65 4.30 23.78
CA ARG A 153 8.05 5.13 24.91
C ARG A 153 7.26 6.44 24.90
N GLY A 154 6.43 6.62 25.90
CA GLY A 154 5.71 7.86 26.17
C GLY A 154 6.46 8.80 27.09
N THR A 155 5.77 9.85 27.52
CA THR A 155 6.28 10.81 28.53
C THR A 155 6.26 10.25 29.96
N ASP A 156 5.50 9.19 30.16
CA ASP A 156 5.26 8.53 31.47
C ASP A 156 6.08 7.24 31.64
N THR A 157 6.07 6.37 30.64
CA THR A 157 6.69 5.04 30.72
C THR A 157 7.09 4.52 29.33
N ALA A 158 7.65 3.30 29.33
CA ALA A 158 7.82 2.49 28.12
C ALA A 158 6.99 1.21 28.25
N LEU A 159 6.29 0.85 27.17
CA LEU A 159 5.54 -0.40 27.09
C LEU A 159 6.46 -1.56 26.70
N GLU A 160 6.02 -2.79 26.95
CA GLU A 160 6.71 -3.98 26.44
C GLU A 160 6.81 -3.97 24.92
N ALA A 161 7.86 -4.62 24.40
CA ALA A 161 8.07 -4.74 22.95
C ALA A 161 6.93 -5.50 22.29
N ALA A 162 6.44 -4.98 21.17
CA ALA A 162 5.31 -5.54 20.44
C ALA A 162 5.58 -5.65 18.94
N ARG A 163 4.86 -6.55 18.28
CA ARG A 163 4.84 -6.72 16.81
C ARG A 163 3.54 -6.23 16.19
N CYS A 164 3.61 -5.89 14.92
CA CYS A 164 2.40 -5.52 14.20
C CYS A 164 1.56 -6.76 13.86
N GLU A 165 0.35 -6.80 14.40
CA GLU A 165 -0.69 -7.79 14.08
C GLU A 165 -1.92 -7.09 13.51
N PRO A 166 -1.92 -6.71 12.23
CA PRO A 166 -2.97 -5.87 11.65
C PRO A 166 -4.36 -6.56 11.64
N GLY A 167 -4.40 -7.88 11.63
CA GLY A 167 -5.63 -8.68 11.65
C GLY A 167 -6.09 -9.16 13.04
N GLY A 168 -5.33 -8.89 14.11
CA GLY A 168 -5.68 -9.29 15.47
C GLY A 168 -6.98 -8.59 15.93
N ARG A 169 -7.94 -9.36 16.49
CA ARG A 169 -9.05 -8.78 17.23
C ARG A 169 -8.50 -8.24 18.54
N ALA A 170 -8.95 -7.07 18.98
CA ALA A 170 -8.73 -6.65 20.37
C ALA A 170 -9.60 -7.58 21.24
N ASP A 171 -8.95 -8.45 22.00
CA ASP A 171 -9.60 -9.24 23.07
C ASP A 171 -9.84 -8.33 24.26
#